data_c24995cc36c3984d297ff107c4b6b9e5
#
_entry.id   c24995cc36c3984d297ff107c4b6b9e5
#
_cell.length_a   1.000
_cell.length_b   1.000
_cell.length_c   1.000
_cell.angle_alpha   90.00
_cell.angle_beta   90.00
_cell.angle_gamma   90.00
#
_symmetry.space_group_name_H-M   'P 1'
#
loop_
_entity.id
_entity.type
_entity.pdbx_description
1 polymer ?
#
loop_
_entity_poly.entity_id
_entity_poly.type
_entity_poly.pdbx_seq_one_letter_code
_entity_poly.pdbx_strand_id
1 'polypeptide(L)'
;MTMPSFIMGFREGLEAFLLIAITLKYITSIDQGHLKNKVIQGSVAGLIISVILGLLLSLFSEYLGGVSSLTKLWESVASLVALLLVSFFIVWMIRHGTHMSQYVKDQVGQSVSSNALFWISLIIIAREGTEIAIFSFAGKYPFEVVSMGILSALILSIFIFYSLVKINLSLLFKITLAYLILQAGYLLGYSIHEGFSAMKGYGMIMSDHYIFNKAFNVSNTVLSHKNGSLGIPFHVLFGWYSKPEWIQFIVQYLFTFSMFGYWVLYNKKTTIR
;
A
#
# COMPACT_ATOMS: atom_id res chain seq x y z
N MET A 1 15.53 -7.23 1.23
CA MET A 1 14.62 -6.20 0.69
C MET A 1 13.72 -6.66 -0.46
N THR A 2 13.77 -7.92 -0.88
CA THR A 2 13.01 -8.42 -2.05
C THR A 2 11.56 -8.80 -1.75
N MET A 3 11.29 -9.44 -0.61
CA MET A 3 9.94 -9.92 -0.27
C MET A 3 8.90 -8.80 -0.03
N PRO A 4 9.18 -7.72 0.72
CA PRO A 4 8.21 -6.63 0.88
C PRO A 4 7.80 -6.01 -0.43
N SER A 5 8.78 -5.79 -1.32
CA SER A 5 8.56 -5.22 -2.65
C SER A 5 7.65 -6.09 -3.51
N PHE A 6 7.87 -7.41 -3.49
CA PHE A 6 7.03 -8.38 -4.19
C PHE A 6 5.60 -8.39 -3.65
N ILE A 7 5.45 -8.51 -2.31
CA ILE A 7 4.13 -8.57 -1.66
C ILE A 7 3.33 -7.30 -1.94
N MET A 8 3.97 -6.15 -1.90
CA MET A 8 3.33 -4.87 -2.18
C MET A 8 2.84 -4.83 -3.64
N GLY A 9 3.72 -5.09 -4.61
CA GLY A 9 3.34 -5.12 -6.02
C GLY A 9 2.26 -6.18 -6.34
N PHE A 10 2.35 -7.35 -5.70
CA PHE A 10 1.36 -8.41 -5.84
C PHE A 10 0.00 -7.98 -5.28
N ARG A 11 -0.03 -7.36 -4.11
CA ARG A 11 -1.26 -6.92 -3.45
C ARG A 11 -2.00 -5.85 -4.25
N GLU A 12 -1.32 -4.74 -4.57
CA GLU A 12 -1.94 -3.63 -5.30
C GLU A 12 -2.34 -4.07 -6.72
N GLY A 13 -1.48 -4.86 -7.37
CA GLY A 13 -1.81 -5.45 -8.65
C GLY A 13 -3.04 -6.36 -8.58
N LEU A 14 -3.16 -7.17 -7.52
CA LEU A 14 -4.30 -8.06 -7.34
C LEU A 14 -5.60 -7.28 -7.11
N GLU A 15 -5.58 -6.22 -6.30
CA GLU A 15 -6.74 -5.35 -6.07
C GLU A 15 -7.18 -4.69 -7.38
N ALA A 16 -6.25 -4.09 -8.14
CA ALA A 16 -6.53 -3.50 -9.44
C ALA A 16 -7.17 -4.49 -10.43
N PHE A 17 -6.49 -5.61 -10.65
CA PHE A 17 -6.91 -6.57 -11.67
C PHE A 17 -8.21 -7.31 -11.32
N LEU A 18 -8.45 -7.59 -10.03
CA LEU A 18 -9.72 -8.18 -9.61
C LEU A 18 -10.91 -7.23 -9.81
N LEU A 19 -10.74 -5.93 -9.49
CA LEU A 19 -11.80 -4.95 -9.72
C LEU A 19 -12.12 -4.81 -11.22
N ILE A 20 -11.11 -4.78 -12.08
CA ILE A 20 -11.31 -4.78 -13.54
C ILE A 20 -11.95 -6.07 -14.02
N ALA A 21 -11.53 -7.23 -13.51
CA ALA A 21 -12.13 -8.53 -13.85
C ALA A 21 -13.62 -8.59 -13.46
N ILE A 22 -13.98 -8.08 -12.27
CA ILE A 22 -15.38 -7.98 -11.82
C ILE A 22 -16.18 -7.07 -12.76
N THR A 23 -15.62 -5.91 -13.11
CA THR A 23 -16.27 -4.95 -14.02
C THR A 23 -16.52 -5.59 -15.38
N LEU A 24 -15.51 -6.26 -15.97
CA LEU A 24 -15.64 -6.96 -17.24
C LEU A 24 -16.68 -8.10 -17.19
N LYS A 25 -16.70 -8.85 -16.10
CA LYS A 25 -17.67 -9.95 -15.91
C LYS A 25 -19.09 -9.42 -15.74
N TYR A 26 -19.25 -8.32 -14.98
CA TYR A 26 -20.54 -7.67 -14.81
C TYR A 26 -21.11 -7.16 -16.14
N ILE A 27 -20.31 -6.42 -16.93
CA ILE A 27 -20.71 -5.90 -18.25
C ILE A 27 -21.13 -7.05 -19.19
N THR A 28 -20.41 -8.17 -19.12
CA THR A 28 -20.77 -9.36 -19.90
C THR A 28 -22.11 -9.96 -19.44
N SER A 29 -22.37 -9.96 -18.13
CA SER A 29 -23.59 -10.55 -17.57
C SER A 29 -24.87 -9.74 -17.87
N ILE A 30 -24.74 -8.44 -18.19
CA ILE A 30 -25.86 -7.57 -18.60
C ILE A 30 -25.93 -7.36 -20.12
N ASP A 31 -25.25 -8.23 -20.89
CA ASP A 31 -25.21 -8.22 -22.35
C ASP A 31 -24.67 -6.93 -23.01
N GLN A 32 -23.84 -6.18 -22.27
CA GLN A 32 -23.18 -4.96 -22.72
C GLN A 32 -21.72 -5.21 -23.11
N GLY A 33 -21.43 -6.39 -23.68
CA GLY A 33 -20.07 -6.81 -24.01
C GLY A 33 -19.28 -5.88 -24.94
N HIS A 34 -19.98 -5.06 -25.75
CA HIS A 34 -19.36 -4.05 -26.64
C HIS A 34 -18.63 -2.93 -25.86
N LEU A 35 -18.96 -2.73 -24.58
CA LEU A 35 -18.33 -1.71 -23.74
C LEU A 35 -16.99 -2.17 -23.11
N LYS A 36 -16.59 -3.44 -23.26
CA LYS A 36 -15.31 -3.96 -22.75
C LYS A 36 -14.11 -3.14 -23.20
N ASN A 37 -14.12 -2.68 -24.46
CA ASN A 37 -13.06 -1.85 -24.99
C ASN A 37 -12.86 -0.54 -24.21
N LYS A 38 -13.94 0.03 -23.65
CA LYS A 38 -13.85 1.24 -22.83
C LYS A 38 -13.22 0.99 -21.47
N VAL A 39 -13.52 -0.16 -20.86
CA VAL A 39 -12.85 -0.61 -19.63
C VAL A 39 -11.36 -0.78 -19.87
N ILE A 40 -10.98 -1.46 -20.96
CA ILE A 40 -9.56 -1.67 -21.32
C ILE A 40 -8.86 -0.34 -21.61
N GLN A 41 -9.48 0.56 -22.38
CA GLN A 41 -8.93 1.90 -22.66
C GLN A 41 -8.72 2.71 -21.37
N GLY A 42 -9.69 2.71 -20.45
CA GLY A 42 -9.57 3.37 -19.16
C GLY A 42 -8.45 2.76 -18.32
N SER A 43 -8.34 1.43 -18.28
CA SER A 43 -7.27 0.73 -17.57
C SER A 43 -5.88 1.07 -18.12
N VAL A 44 -5.71 1.10 -19.43
CA VAL A 44 -4.44 1.48 -20.07
C VAL A 44 -4.10 2.95 -19.79
N ALA A 45 -5.08 3.86 -19.86
CA ALA A 45 -4.86 5.26 -19.53
C ALA A 45 -4.46 5.44 -18.04
N GLY A 46 -5.11 4.72 -17.10
CA GLY A 46 -4.75 4.69 -15.70
C GLY A 46 -3.33 4.18 -15.46
N LEU A 47 -2.92 3.12 -16.17
CA LEU A 47 -1.56 2.59 -16.11
C LEU A 47 -0.52 3.62 -16.58
N ILE A 48 -0.79 4.32 -17.69
CA ILE A 48 0.10 5.37 -18.19
C ILE A 48 0.27 6.49 -17.16
N ILE A 49 -0.82 6.94 -16.54
CA ILE A 49 -0.76 7.96 -15.47
C ILE A 49 0.10 7.47 -14.29
N SER A 50 -0.07 6.22 -13.87
CA SER A 50 0.71 5.61 -12.79
C SER A 50 2.20 5.56 -13.10
N VAL A 51 2.56 5.16 -14.32
CA VAL A 51 3.96 5.11 -14.78
C VAL A 51 4.57 6.52 -14.82
N ILE A 52 3.83 7.50 -15.36
CA ILE A 52 4.29 8.90 -15.38
C ILE A 52 4.55 9.40 -13.95
N LEU A 53 3.63 9.15 -13.02
CA LEU A 53 3.79 9.54 -11.63
C LEU A 53 5.02 8.86 -11.00
N GLY A 54 5.21 7.56 -11.23
CA GLY A 54 6.36 6.82 -10.73
C GLY A 54 7.68 7.38 -11.26
N LEU A 55 7.75 7.72 -12.55
CA LEU A 55 8.91 8.36 -13.15
C LEU A 55 9.19 9.74 -12.57
N LEU A 56 8.15 10.56 -12.39
CA LEU A 56 8.28 11.89 -11.79
C LEU A 56 8.82 11.80 -10.35
N LEU A 57 8.32 10.87 -9.54
CA LEU A 57 8.80 10.63 -8.18
C LEU A 57 10.25 10.15 -8.18
N SER A 58 10.63 9.28 -9.12
CA SER A 58 12.01 8.79 -9.26
C SER A 58 12.97 9.92 -9.63
N LEU A 59 12.65 10.73 -10.64
CA LEU A 59 13.45 11.88 -11.05
C LEU A 59 13.58 12.93 -9.92
N PHE A 60 12.50 13.16 -9.19
CA PHE A 60 12.52 14.06 -8.05
C PHE A 60 13.41 13.56 -6.92
N SER A 61 13.41 12.24 -6.67
CA SER A 61 14.30 11.60 -5.71
C SER A 61 15.78 11.76 -6.08
N GLU A 62 16.11 11.56 -7.36
CA GLU A 62 17.47 11.69 -7.86
C GLU A 62 17.98 13.13 -7.76
N TYR A 63 17.14 14.11 -8.09
CA TYR A 63 17.45 15.52 -7.98
C TYR A 63 17.74 15.95 -6.52
N LEU A 64 17.01 15.41 -5.54
CA LEU A 64 17.20 15.71 -4.11
C LEU A 64 18.28 14.86 -3.44
N GLY A 65 18.67 13.73 -4.04
CA GLY A 65 19.58 12.75 -3.43
C GLY A 65 21.06 13.15 -3.37
N GLY A 66 21.44 14.35 -3.86
CA GLY A 66 22.85 14.78 -3.98
C GLY A 66 23.57 15.12 -2.65
N VAL A 67 22.87 15.25 -1.50
CA VAL A 67 23.45 15.60 -0.19
C VAL A 67 22.95 14.63 0.87
N SER A 68 23.84 13.92 1.55
CA SER A 68 23.52 12.80 2.45
C SER A 68 22.56 13.13 3.61
N SER A 69 22.63 14.34 4.17
CA SER A 69 21.72 14.80 5.22
C SER A 69 20.36 15.24 4.67
N LEU A 70 20.34 15.88 3.49
CA LEU A 70 19.10 16.22 2.79
C LEU A 70 18.34 14.95 2.36
N THR A 71 19.05 13.89 1.98
CA THR A 71 18.43 12.61 1.62
C THR A 71 17.64 12.03 2.79
N LYS A 72 18.19 12.04 4.02
CA LYS A 72 17.49 11.52 5.20
C LYS A 72 16.27 12.37 5.59
N LEU A 73 16.40 13.69 5.52
CA LEU A 73 15.26 14.59 5.74
C LEU A 73 14.17 14.35 4.71
N TRP A 74 14.56 14.20 3.44
CA TRP A 74 13.64 13.87 2.35
C TRP A 74 12.94 12.53 2.57
N GLU A 75 13.67 11.49 2.96
CA GLU A 75 13.11 10.17 3.28
C GLU A 75 12.08 10.26 4.42
N SER A 76 12.37 11.04 5.46
CA SER A 76 11.42 11.30 6.54
C SER A 76 10.16 12.01 6.03
N VAL A 77 10.30 13.08 5.27
CA VAL A 77 9.16 13.84 4.72
C VAL A 77 8.35 12.99 3.74
N ALA A 78 9.00 12.28 2.83
CA ALA A 78 8.34 11.39 1.87
C ALA A 78 7.56 10.28 2.58
N SER A 79 8.13 9.68 3.62
CA SER A 79 7.46 8.65 4.42
C SER A 79 6.25 9.22 5.19
N LEU A 80 6.32 10.46 5.67
CA LEU A 80 5.18 11.13 6.31
C LEU A 80 4.06 11.43 5.30
N VAL A 81 4.41 11.90 4.10
CA VAL A 81 3.42 12.12 3.04
C VAL A 81 2.76 10.80 2.64
N ALA A 82 3.56 9.74 2.43
CA ALA A 82 3.04 8.40 2.14
C ALA A 82 2.12 7.91 3.27
N LEU A 83 2.51 8.10 4.54
CA LEU A 83 1.68 7.76 5.70
C LEU A 83 0.33 8.48 5.69
N LEU A 84 0.31 9.78 5.40
CA LEU A 84 -0.94 10.56 5.34
C LEU A 84 -1.87 10.02 4.25
N LEU A 85 -1.32 9.77 3.05
CA LEU A 85 -2.09 9.21 1.93
C LEU A 85 -2.63 7.82 2.26
N VAL A 86 -1.79 6.93 2.80
CA VAL A 86 -2.18 5.58 3.21
C VAL A 86 -3.19 5.61 4.34
N SER A 87 -3.04 6.49 5.33
CA SER A 87 -3.99 6.64 6.43
C SER A 87 -5.36 7.10 5.94
N PHE A 88 -5.38 8.07 5.00
CA PHE A 88 -6.62 8.49 4.35
C PHE A 88 -7.28 7.32 3.62
N PHE A 89 -6.49 6.54 2.88
CA PHE A 89 -6.97 5.37 2.16
C PHE A 89 -7.49 4.27 3.12
N ILE A 90 -6.79 3.99 4.22
CA ILE A 90 -7.25 3.05 5.26
C ILE A 90 -8.63 3.47 5.79
N VAL A 91 -8.81 4.74 6.13
CA VAL A 91 -10.10 5.25 6.64
C VAL A 91 -11.19 5.10 5.58
N TRP A 92 -10.88 5.41 4.32
CA TRP A 92 -11.80 5.23 3.21
C TRP A 92 -12.17 3.74 3.03
N MET A 93 -11.19 2.84 3.07
CA MET A 93 -11.38 1.40 2.92
C MET A 93 -12.17 0.79 4.10
N ILE A 94 -11.97 1.27 5.34
CA ILE A 94 -12.79 0.87 6.50
C ILE A 94 -14.28 1.20 6.25
N ARG A 95 -14.55 2.33 5.62
CA ARG A 95 -15.93 2.79 5.37
C ARG A 95 -16.60 2.11 4.18
N HIS A 96 -15.85 1.71 3.16
CA HIS A 96 -16.39 1.25 1.87
C HIS A 96 -15.95 -0.16 1.47
N GLY A 97 -14.85 -0.69 2.03
CA GLY A 97 -14.20 -1.91 1.54
C GLY A 97 -15.03 -3.18 1.65
N THR A 98 -15.88 -3.33 2.68
CA THR A 98 -16.75 -4.50 2.84
C THR A 98 -17.84 -4.61 1.76
N HIS A 99 -18.21 -3.49 1.15
CA HIS A 99 -19.22 -3.38 0.10
C HIS A 99 -18.63 -3.03 -1.27
N MET A 100 -17.29 -3.09 -1.44
CA MET A 100 -16.61 -2.64 -2.66
C MET A 100 -17.15 -3.34 -3.92
N SER A 101 -17.39 -4.65 -3.85
CA SER A 101 -17.97 -5.39 -4.99
C SER A 101 -19.36 -4.88 -5.36
N GLN A 102 -20.16 -4.50 -4.36
CA GLN A 102 -21.49 -3.94 -4.56
C GLN A 102 -21.41 -2.48 -5.03
N TYR A 103 -20.52 -1.69 -4.44
CA TYR A 103 -20.24 -0.32 -4.85
C TYR A 103 -19.83 -0.23 -6.32
N VAL A 104 -18.94 -1.09 -6.79
CA VAL A 104 -18.55 -1.14 -8.23
C VAL A 104 -19.73 -1.54 -9.10
N LYS A 105 -20.51 -2.56 -8.69
CA LYS A 105 -21.72 -2.97 -9.43
C LYS A 105 -22.77 -1.86 -9.49
N ASP A 106 -23.00 -1.14 -8.40
CA ASP A 106 -23.95 -0.06 -8.32
C ASP A 106 -23.51 1.15 -9.17
N GLN A 107 -22.21 1.49 -9.12
CA GLN A 107 -21.63 2.54 -9.96
C GLN A 107 -21.72 2.20 -11.45
N VAL A 108 -21.40 0.97 -11.81
CA VAL A 108 -21.48 0.48 -13.19
C VAL A 108 -22.96 0.34 -13.60
N GLY A 109 -23.84 -0.13 -12.70
CA GLY A 109 -25.26 -0.34 -12.96
C GLY A 109 -26.06 0.96 -13.15
N GLN A 110 -25.68 2.04 -12.43
CA GLN A 110 -26.33 3.36 -12.58
C GLN A 110 -25.84 4.13 -13.81
N SER A 111 -24.67 3.77 -14.34
CA SER A 111 -24.00 4.51 -15.39
C SER A 111 -23.48 3.57 -16.49
N VAL A 112 -24.38 2.84 -17.17
CA VAL A 112 -24.00 2.01 -18.34
C VAL A 112 -23.62 2.90 -19.55
N SER A 113 -23.04 4.08 -19.30
CA SER A 113 -22.49 4.91 -20.36
C SER A 113 -21.04 4.51 -20.62
N SER A 114 -20.68 4.50 -21.88
CA SER A 114 -19.33 4.23 -22.40
C SER A 114 -18.25 5.08 -21.68
N ASN A 115 -18.56 6.36 -21.40
CA ASN A 115 -17.63 7.28 -20.76
C ASN A 115 -17.46 6.99 -19.24
N ALA A 116 -18.54 6.63 -18.55
CA ALA A 116 -18.45 6.29 -17.13
C ALA A 116 -17.56 5.07 -16.89
N LEU A 117 -17.67 4.03 -17.71
CA LEU A 117 -16.83 2.83 -17.62
C LEU A 117 -15.35 3.13 -17.88
N PHE A 118 -15.05 4.01 -18.83
CA PHE A 118 -13.69 4.48 -19.05
C PHE A 118 -13.13 5.15 -17.79
N TRP A 119 -13.83 6.13 -17.22
CA TRP A 119 -13.37 6.88 -16.04
C TRP A 119 -13.28 6.00 -14.79
N ILE A 120 -14.23 5.11 -14.56
CA ILE A 120 -14.18 4.17 -13.42
C ILE A 120 -12.94 3.30 -13.52
N SER A 121 -12.67 2.71 -14.68
CA SER A 121 -11.52 1.83 -14.89
C SER A 121 -10.20 2.59 -14.80
N LEU A 122 -10.14 3.81 -15.33
CA LEU A 122 -8.99 4.70 -15.21
C LEU A 122 -8.69 5.02 -13.74
N ILE A 123 -9.70 5.43 -12.97
CA ILE A 123 -9.54 5.79 -11.56
C ILE A 123 -9.09 4.59 -10.73
N ILE A 124 -9.66 3.40 -10.96
CA ILE A 124 -9.25 2.17 -10.27
C ILE A 124 -7.76 1.90 -10.51
N ILE A 125 -7.32 1.82 -11.75
CA ILE A 125 -5.92 1.50 -12.07
C ILE A 125 -4.97 2.64 -11.66
N ALA A 126 -5.33 3.90 -11.89
CA ALA A 126 -4.50 5.03 -11.49
C ALA A 126 -4.31 5.10 -9.98
N ARG A 127 -5.34 4.75 -9.21
CA ARG A 127 -5.27 4.71 -7.74
C ARG A 127 -4.25 3.67 -7.27
N GLU A 128 -4.41 2.41 -7.66
CA GLU A 128 -3.52 1.33 -7.22
C GLU A 128 -2.08 1.55 -7.74
N GLY A 129 -1.94 2.02 -8.97
CA GLY A 129 -0.64 2.36 -9.53
C GLY A 129 0.03 3.56 -8.83
N THR A 130 -0.75 4.52 -8.35
CA THR A 130 -0.25 5.63 -7.53
C THR A 130 0.24 5.11 -6.17
N GLU A 131 -0.47 4.18 -5.55
CA GLU A 131 -0.04 3.53 -4.30
C GLU A 131 1.27 2.77 -4.51
N ILE A 132 1.38 1.98 -5.59
CA ILE A 132 2.63 1.31 -5.96
C ILE A 132 3.78 2.33 -6.12
N ALA A 133 3.55 3.44 -6.82
CA ALA A 133 4.57 4.46 -7.03
C ALA A 133 5.03 5.09 -5.71
N ILE A 134 4.10 5.49 -4.85
CA ILE A 134 4.39 6.12 -3.54
C ILE A 134 5.11 5.15 -2.62
N PHE A 135 4.63 3.91 -2.49
CA PHE A 135 5.26 2.91 -1.64
C PHE A 135 6.64 2.49 -2.15
N SER A 136 6.79 2.33 -3.47
CA SER A 136 8.09 2.01 -4.08
C SER A 136 9.10 3.12 -3.83
N PHE A 137 8.66 4.38 -3.92
CA PHE A 137 9.46 5.54 -3.65
C PHE A 137 9.85 5.62 -2.16
N ALA A 138 8.87 5.57 -1.24
CA ALA A 138 9.11 5.67 0.20
C ALA A 138 9.92 4.49 0.75
N GLY A 139 9.68 3.28 0.25
CA GLY A 139 10.38 2.06 0.67
C GLY A 139 11.67 1.75 -0.08
N LYS A 140 12.03 2.54 -1.11
CA LYS A 140 13.15 2.27 -2.03
C LYS A 140 13.10 0.84 -2.60
N TYR A 141 11.92 0.42 -3.03
CA TYR A 141 11.71 -0.93 -3.51
C TYR A 141 12.26 -1.12 -4.93
N PRO A 142 13.04 -2.19 -5.18
CA PRO A 142 13.54 -2.49 -6.51
C PRO A 142 12.39 -2.69 -7.51
N PHE A 143 12.45 -1.97 -8.62
CA PHE A 143 11.40 -1.99 -9.66
C PHE A 143 11.16 -3.40 -10.21
N GLU A 144 12.22 -4.19 -10.41
CA GLU A 144 12.13 -5.56 -10.94
C GLU A 144 11.28 -6.45 -10.03
N VAL A 145 11.45 -6.34 -8.72
CA VAL A 145 10.74 -7.17 -7.75
C VAL A 145 9.29 -6.76 -7.62
N VAL A 146 9.01 -5.46 -7.62
CA VAL A 146 7.63 -4.92 -7.64
C VAL A 146 6.91 -5.39 -8.91
N SER A 147 7.57 -5.30 -10.06
CA SER A 147 7.02 -5.75 -11.34
C SER A 147 6.72 -7.25 -11.35
N MET A 148 7.58 -8.08 -10.76
CA MET A 148 7.30 -9.52 -10.59
C MET A 148 6.05 -9.76 -9.73
N GLY A 149 5.85 -8.98 -8.67
CA GLY A 149 4.64 -9.02 -7.86
C GLY A 149 3.40 -8.69 -8.69
N ILE A 150 3.42 -7.59 -9.45
CA ILE A 150 2.32 -7.16 -10.33
C ILE A 150 2.01 -8.22 -11.39
N LEU A 151 3.01 -8.79 -12.04
CA LEU A 151 2.82 -9.84 -13.06
C LEU A 151 2.21 -11.12 -12.44
N SER A 152 2.66 -11.51 -11.26
CA SER A 152 2.09 -12.65 -10.53
C SER A 152 0.61 -12.40 -10.17
N ALA A 153 0.27 -11.18 -9.77
CA ALA A 153 -1.11 -10.76 -9.50
C ALA A 153 -1.98 -10.79 -10.76
N LEU A 154 -1.44 -10.36 -11.90
CA LEU A 154 -2.14 -10.42 -13.18
C LEU A 154 -2.45 -11.88 -13.57
N ILE A 155 -1.46 -12.77 -13.50
CA ILE A 155 -1.63 -14.19 -13.81
C ILE A 155 -2.70 -14.81 -12.89
N LEU A 156 -2.64 -14.54 -11.59
CA LEU A 156 -3.62 -15.03 -10.64
C LEU A 156 -5.02 -14.46 -10.94
N SER A 157 -5.14 -13.19 -11.25
CA SER A 157 -6.42 -12.55 -11.58
C SER A 157 -7.04 -13.10 -12.86
N ILE A 158 -6.23 -13.41 -13.87
CA ILE A 158 -6.66 -14.10 -15.10
C ILE A 158 -7.17 -15.51 -14.75
N PHE A 159 -6.41 -16.26 -13.94
CA PHE A 159 -6.82 -17.59 -13.49
C PHE A 159 -8.16 -17.55 -12.74
N ILE A 160 -8.34 -16.58 -11.83
CA ILE A 160 -9.58 -16.38 -11.09
C ILE A 160 -10.73 -16.00 -12.03
N PHE A 161 -10.50 -15.15 -13.02
CA PHE A 161 -11.52 -14.72 -13.97
C PHE A 161 -12.08 -15.89 -14.79
N TYR A 162 -11.22 -16.82 -15.23
CA TYR A 162 -11.62 -18.01 -16.00
C TYR A 162 -12.03 -19.19 -15.12
N SER A 163 -11.60 -19.25 -13.86
CA SER A 163 -12.00 -20.27 -12.92
C SER A 163 -13.42 -20.01 -12.41
N LEU A 164 -14.15 -21.10 -12.13
CA LEU A 164 -15.44 -21.05 -11.42
C LEU A 164 -15.27 -20.77 -9.91
N VAL A 165 -14.07 -20.47 -9.46
CA VAL A 165 -13.76 -20.23 -8.05
C VAL A 165 -14.42 -18.93 -7.59
N LYS A 166 -15.34 -19.04 -6.63
CA LYS A 166 -15.95 -17.90 -5.96
C LYS A 166 -14.98 -17.37 -4.91
N ILE A 167 -14.27 -16.29 -5.21
CA ILE A 167 -13.44 -15.62 -4.22
C ILE A 167 -14.32 -14.75 -3.34
N ASN A 168 -14.11 -14.87 -2.04
CA ASN A 168 -14.70 -13.97 -1.07
C ASN A 168 -13.93 -12.65 -1.04
N LEU A 169 -14.34 -11.72 -1.89
CA LEU A 169 -13.72 -10.39 -2.01
C LEU A 169 -13.72 -9.63 -0.68
N SER A 170 -14.77 -9.80 0.14
CA SER A 170 -14.82 -9.17 1.46
C SER A 170 -13.70 -9.66 2.37
N LEU A 171 -13.36 -10.95 2.31
CA LEU A 171 -12.22 -11.51 3.05
C LEU A 171 -10.89 -10.96 2.52
N LEU A 172 -10.72 -10.89 1.21
CA LEU A 172 -9.53 -10.32 0.58
C LEU A 172 -9.31 -8.88 1.07
N PHE A 173 -10.34 -8.01 0.97
CA PHE A 173 -10.27 -6.63 1.44
C PHE A 173 -9.97 -6.51 2.94
N LYS A 174 -10.48 -7.41 3.77
CA LYS A 174 -10.15 -7.41 5.22
C LYS A 174 -8.68 -7.75 5.46
N ILE A 175 -8.14 -8.74 4.74
CA ILE A 175 -6.72 -9.11 4.85
C ILE A 175 -5.82 -7.97 4.39
N THR A 176 -6.12 -7.38 3.23
CA THR A 176 -5.34 -6.27 2.69
C THR A 176 -5.43 -5.03 3.58
N LEU A 177 -6.60 -4.71 4.12
CA LEU A 177 -6.77 -3.61 5.08
C LEU A 177 -5.95 -3.83 6.35
N ALA A 178 -5.97 -5.04 6.91
CA ALA A 178 -5.14 -5.37 8.08
C ALA A 178 -3.65 -5.16 7.78
N TYR A 179 -3.20 -5.61 6.61
CA TYR A 179 -1.81 -5.42 6.16
C TYR A 179 -1.46 -3.93 5.99
N LEU A 180 -2.36 -3.14 5.38
CA LEU A 180 -2.16 -1.68 5.22
C LEU A 180 -2.01 -0.97 6.56
N ILE A 181 -2.82 -1.32 7.55
CA ILE A 181 -2.72 -0.74 8.91
C ILE A 181 -1.34 -1.02 9.50
N LEU A 182 -0.83 -2.26 9.34
CA LEU A 182 0.49 -2.64 9.81
C LEU A 182 1.60 -1.87 9.09
N GLN A 183 1.50 -1.73 7.77
CA GLN A 183 2.47 -0.99 6.96
C GLN A 183 2.44 0.52 7.24
N ALA A 184 1.27 1.10 7.47
CA ALA A 184 1.16 2.50 7.87
C ALA A 184 1.83 2.76 9.23
N GLY A 185 1.64 1.86 10.21
CA GLY A 185 2.37 1.91 11.47
C GLY A 185 3.89 1.84 11.29
N TYR A 186 4.35 0.93 10.42
CA TYR A 186 5.76 0.82 10.05
C TYR A 186 6.30 2.12 9.43
N LEU A 187 5.60 2.70 8.44
CA LEU A 187 5.99 3.96 7.80
C LEU A 187 6.11 5.11 8.80
N LEU A 188 5.21 5.18 9.77
CA LEU A 188 5.28 6.18 10.84
C LEU A 188 6.53 6.00 11.70
N GLY A 189 6.80 4.77 12.15
CA GLY A 189 8.02 4.46 12.91
C GLY A 189 9.28 4.75 12.12
N TYR A 190 9.33 4.37 10.84
CA TYR A 190 10.45 4.63 9.94
C TYR A 190 10.68 6.12 9.74
N SER A 191 9.62 6.88 9.48
CA SER A 191 9.68 8.33 9.30
C SER A 191 10.28 9.05 10.51
N ILE A 192 9.87 8.65 11.72
CA ILE A 192 10.41 9.20 12.97
C ILE A 192 11.89 8.86 13.12
N HIS A 193 12.28 7.61 12.86
CA HIS A 193 13.67 7.16 12.92
C HIS A 193 14.57 7.95 11.97
N GLU A 194 14.17 8.11 10.70
CA GLU A 194 14.93 8.87 9.70
C GLU A 194 14.95 10.37 10.01
N GLY A 195 13.83 10.92 10.52
CA GLY A 195 13.77 12.30 10.98
C GLY A 195 14.79 12.61 12.09
N PHE A 196 14.88 11.77 13.11
CA PHE A 196 15.89 11.89 14.15
C PHE A 196 17.31 11.66 13.64
N SER A 197 17.50 10.73 12.72
CA SER A 197 18.77 10.48 12.06
C SER A 197 19.24 11.70 11.25
N ALA A 198 18.31 12.39 10.58
CA ALA A 198 18.59 13.64 9.89
C ALA A 198 18.99 14.77 10.85
N MET A 199 18.23 14.97 11.94
CA MET A 199 18.52 15.97 12.97
C MET A 199 19.89 15.75 13.61
N LYS A 200 20.27 14.50 13.85
CA LYS A 200 21.61 14.12 14.29
C LYS A 200 22.67 14.48 13.24
N GLY A 201 22.39 14.21 11.96
CA GLY A 201 23.28 14.54 10.85
C GLY A 201 23.56 16.04 10.70
N TYR A 202 22.58 16.88 11.05
CA TYR A 202 22.72 18.35 11.09
C TYR A 202 23.32 18.89 12.38
N GLY A 203 23.67 18.02 13.35
CA GLY A 203 24.20 18.46 14.64
C GLY A 203 23.18 19.11 15.58
N MET A 204 21.88 19.01 15.25
CA MET A 204 20.80 19.57 16.09
C MET A 204 20.57 18.73 17.36
N ILE A 205 20.90 17.44 17.32
CA ILE A 205 20.75 16.51 18.44
C ILE A 205 22.06 15.74 18.58
N MET A 206 22.57 15.65 19.82
CA MET A 206 23.77 14.88 20.12
C MET A 206 23.51 13.37 19.97
N SER A 207 24.55 12.61 19.63
CA SER A 207 24.43 11.16 19.36
C SER A 207 24.09 10.31 20.59
N ASP A 208 24.33 10.82 21.77
CA ASP A 208 24.08 10.21 23.08
C ASP A 208 22.74 10.67 23.71
N HIS A 209 21.94 11.45 22.95
CA HIS A 209 20.66 11.93 23.45
C HIS A 209 19.69 10.75 23.71
N TYR A 210 18.91 10.82 24.79
CA TYR A 210 18.00 9.75 25.24
C TYR A 210 16.97 9.29 24.18
N ILE A 211 16.68 10.11 23.17
CA ILE A 211 15.78 9.80 22.05
C ILE A 211 16.28 8.57 21.28
N PHE A 212 17.60 8.36 21.22
CA PHE A 212 18.21 7.22 20.54
C PHE A 212 18.30 5.96 21.39
N ASN A 213 17.83 6.00 22.65
CA ASN A 213 17.79 4.83 23.51
C ASN A 213 16.92 3.75 22.89
N LYS A 214 17.45 2.52 22.82
CA LYS A 214 16.75 1.38 22.25
C LYS A 214 15.79 0.77 23.26
N ALA A 215 14.58 0.46 22.81
CA ALA A 215 13.60 -0.24 23.62
C ALA A 215 14.07 -1.66 23.98
N PHE A 216 14.66 -2.34 23.01
CA PHE A 216 15.31 -3.64 23.16
C PHE A 216 16.33 -3.85 22.01
N ASN A 217 17.13 -4.91 22.13
CA ASN A 217 18.08 -5.27 21.08
C ASN A 217 18.16 -6.80 20.93
N VAL A 218 17.50 -7.31 19.91
CA VAL A 218 17.52 -8.73 19.52
C VAL A 218 18.14 -8.92 18.13
N SER A 219 19.01 -7.99 17.70
CA SER A 219 19.63 -8.00 16.38
C SER A 219 20.56 -9.18 16.13
N ASN A 220 21.03 -9.85 17.17
CA ASN A 220 21.93 -11.00 17.09
C ASN A 220 21.21 -12.34 17.28
N THR A 221 19.89 -12.37 17.14
CA THR A 221 19.05 -13.55 17.27
C THR A 221 18.32 -13.89 15.99
N VAL A 222 17.59 -15.00 15.97
CA VAL A 222 16.69 -15.39 14.87
C VAL A 222 15.61 -14.33 14.56
N LEU A 223 15.36 -13.38 15.50
CA LEU A 223 14.44 -12.26 15.34
C LEU A 223 15.07 -11.01 14.70
N SER A 224 16.31 -11.09 14.24
CA SER A 224 16.97 -9.98 13.51
C SER A 224 16.17 -9.63 12.26
N HIS A 225 15.73 -8.38 12.14
CA HIS A 225 14.99 -7.90 10.96
C HIS A 225 15.86 -7.84 9.68
N LYS A 226 17.20 -7.92 9.82
CA LYS A 226 18.13 -7.89 8.67
C LYS A 226 18.54 -9.29 8.22
N ASN A 227 18.83 -10.19 9.15
CA ASN A 227 19.49 -11.47 8.87
C ASN A 227 18.81 -12.68 9.57
N GLY A 228 17.77 -12.46 10.39
CA GLY A 228 17.10 -13.52 11.15
C GLY A 228 16.04 -14.24 10.32
N SER A 229 15.99 -15.56 10.44
CA SER A 229 15.02 -16.40 9.72
C SER A 229 13.55 -16.08 10.06
N LEU A 230 13.26 -15.67 11.29
CA LEU A 230 11.94 -15.22 11.72
C LEU A 230 11.80 -13.68 11.67
N GLY A 231 12.91 -12.96 11.93
CA GLY A 231 12.89 -11.50 11.95
C GLY A 231 12.59 -10.88 10.59
N ILE A 232 13.07 -11.45 9.49
CA ILE A 232 12.79 -10.97 8.11
C ILE A 232 11.29 -11.10 7.77
N PRO A 233 10.63 -12.26 7.91
CA PRO A 233 9.19 -12.36 7.70
C PRO A 233 8.37 -11.42 8.60
N PHE A 234 8.75 -11.29 9.87
CA PHE A 234 8.05 -10.38 10.79
C PHE A 234 8.24 -8.91 10.41
N HIS A 235 9.42 -8.54 9.94
CA HIS A 235 9.67 -7.20 9.42
C HIS A 235 8.79 -6.91 8.19
N VAL A 236 8.70 -7.86 7.28
CA VAL A 236 7.90 -7.73 6.04
C VAL A 236 6.40 -7.65 6.34
N LEU A 237 5.90 -8.51 7.22
CA LEU A 237 4.45 -8.63 7.46
C LEU A 237 3.93 -7.61 8.49
N PHE A 238 4.71 -7.32 9.52
CA PHE A 238 4.26 -6.55 10.69
C PHE A 238 5.07 -5.28 10.95
N GLY A 239 6.05 -4.97 10.11
CA GLY A 239 6.95 -3.85 10.34
C GLY A 239 7.86 -4.03 11.58
N TRP A 240 8.21 -5.27 11.89
CA TRP A 240 9.04 -5.60 13.05
C TRP A 240 10.45 -5.02 12.94
N TYR A 241 10.93 -4.37 14.01
CA TYR A 241 12.31 -3.95 14.18
C TYR A 241 12.98 -4.70 15.33
N SER A 242 14.17 -5.26 15.10
CA SER A 242 14.92 -5.98 16.12
C SER A 242 15.70 -5.07 17.08
N LYS A 243 15.75 -3.77 16.81
CA LYS A 243 16.46 -2.76 17.60
C LYS A 243 15.83 -1.37 17.44
N PRO A 244 14.53 -1.20 17.79
CA PRO A 244 13.85 0.09 17.64
C PRO A 244 14.24 1.06 18.75
N GLU A 245 14.16 2.37 18.49
CA GLU A 245 14.11 3.38 19.54
C GLU A 245 12.76 3.31 20.29
N TRP A 246 12.74 3.74 21.56
CA TRP A 246 11.50 3.79 22.35
C TRP A 246 10.38 4.57 21.67
N ILE A 247 10.70 5.75 21.12
CA ILE A 247 9.72 6.60 20.46
C ILE A 247 9.18 5.91 19.20
N GLN A 248 10.08 5.36 18.37
CA GLN A 248 9.71 4.60 17.18
C GLN A 248 8.75 3.46 17.56
N PHE A 249 9.10 2.67 18.56
CA PHE A 249 8.32 1.53 19.02
C PHE A 249 6.92 1.95 19.51
N ILE A 250 6.87 2.92 20.44
CA ILE A 250 5.61 3.37 21.03
C ILE A 250 4.69 3.94 19.97
N VAL A 251 5.18 4.85 19.12
CA VAL A 251 4.34 5.55 18.16
C VAL A 251 3.85 4.59 17.06
N GLN A 252 4.69 3.68 16.58
CA GLN A 252 4.30 2.67 15.60
C GLN A 252 3.14 1.81 16.11
N TYR A 253 3.27 1.23 17.31
CA TYR A 253 2.25 0.33 17.84
C TYR A 253 1.01 1.06 18.35
N LEU A 254 1.15 2.27 18.91
CA LEU A 254 0.01 3.10 19.29
C LEU A 254 -0.86 3.44 18.06
N PHE A 255 -0.24 3.85 16.97
CA PHE A 255 -0.95 4.11 15.71
C PHE A 255 -1.65 2.84 15.19
N THR A 256 -0.92 1.74 15.14
CA THR A 256 -1.43 0.45 14.64
C THR A 256 -2.66 -0.01 15.44
N PHE A 257 -2.55 -0.02 16.77
CA PHE A 257 -3.67 -0.43 17.64
C PHE A 257 -4.84 0.56 17.58
N SER A 258 -4.59 1.85 17.45
CA SER A 258 -5.64 2.86 17.28
C SER A 258 -6.42 2.64 15.98
N MET A 259 -5.75 2.34 14.87
CA MET A 259 -6.40 2.06 13.59
C MET A 259 -7.18 0.75 13.60
N PHE A 260 -6.65 -0.31 14.20
CA PHE A 260 -7.41 -1.56 14.40
C PHE A 260 -8.63 -1.34 15.30
N GLY A 261 -8.47 -0.58 16.38
CA GLY A 261 -9.58 -0.20 17.28
C GLY A 261 -10.67 0.56 16.53
N TYR A 262 -10.29 1.56 15.73
CA TYR A 262 -11.23 2.30 14.89
C TYR A 262 -11.97 1.37 13.92
N TRP A 263 -11.26 0.47 13.25
CA TRP A 263 -11.86 -0.51 12.33
C TRP A 263 -12.89 -1.41 13.03
N VAL A 264 -12.54 -1.99 14.18
CA VAL A 264 -13.43 -2.86 14.96
C VAL A 264 -14.69 -2.10 15.41
N LEU A 265 -14.52 -0.87 15.93
CA LEU A 265 -15.64 -0.04 16.39
C LEU A 265 -16.56 0.36 15.23
N TYR A 266 -16.01 0.68 14.07
CA TYR A 266 -16.79 1.02 12.88
C TYR A 266 -17.63 -0.17 12.40
N ASN A 267 -17.03 -1.36 12.31
CA ASN A 267 -17.73 -2.58 11.90
C ASN A 267 -18.87 -2.95 12.86
N LYS A 268 -18.67 -2.79 14.18
CA LYS A 268 -19.74 -3.03 15.16
C LYS A 268 -20.95 -2.10 14.96
N LYS A 269 -20.70 -0.81 14.67
CA LYS A 269 -21.78 0.16 14.42
C LYS A 269 -22.58 -0.15 13.15
N THR A 270 -21.92 -0.69 12.12
CA THR A 270 -22.60 -1.02 10.84
C THR A 270 -23.39 -2.33 10.91
N THR A 271 -23.06 -3.24 11.82
CA THR A 271 -23.79 -4.51 12.00
C THR A 271 -25.08 -4.36 12.84
N ILE A 272 -25.18 -3.27 13.61
CA ILE A 272 -26.34 -2.98 14.50
C ILE A 272 -27.41 -2.13 13.77
N ARG A 273 -27.11 -1.60 12.61
CA ARG A 273 -28.06 -0.92 11.72
C ARG A 273 -28.50 -1.83 10.58
#